data_5eee3f61cb8541c8bab1e7257522ce5b
#
_entry.id   5eee3f61cb8541c8bab1e7257522ce5b
#
_cell.length_a   1.000
_cell.length_b   1.000
_cell.length_c   1.000
_cell.angle_alpha   90.00
_cell.angle_beta   90.00
_cell.angle_gamma   90.00
#
_symmetry.space_group_name_H-M   'P 1'
#
loop_
_entity.id
_entity.type
_entity.pdbx_description
1 polymer ?
#
loop_
_entity_poly.entity_id
_entity_poly.type
_entity_poly.pdbx_seq_one_letter_code
_entity_poly.pdbx_strand_id
1 'polypeptide(L)'
;YKFDPSRGTKAFSYFNVVAKNWLIIQSKKKTKINKRQVSLEEILSLSEDDINSVQTYNVVPAQDQKIIKEQAMEDLFKMMEKIKTRLNGENEIACINAIITLFSKIDELDLLNKRAIFVYLRDLSNLNPKKLSVAMSIIRKHYKELSKSGEFDIFF
;
A
#
# COMPACT_ATOMS: atom_id res chain seq x y z
N TYR A 1 -14.87 27.50 18.81
CA TYR A 1 -14.90 28.97 18.63
C TYR A 1 -16.13 29.49 19.32
N LYS A 2 -15.96 30.30 20.39
CA LYS A 2 -17.10 30.93 21.09
C LYS A 2 -17.32 32.31 20.49
N PHE A 3 -18.62 32.71 20.36
CA PHE A 3 -18.98 34.06 19.96
C PHE A 3 -18.49 35.08 21.01
N ASP A 4 -17.80 36.12 20.57
CA ASP A 4 -17.31 37.19 21.42
C ASP A 4 -18.09 38.52 21.07
N PRO A 5 -18.99 38.98 21.94
CA PRO A 5 -19.77 40.18 21.70
C PRO A 5 -18.94 41.47 21.64
N SER A 6 -17.75 41.49 22.26
CA SER A 6 -16.89 42.66 22.31
C SER A 6 -16.30 43.09 20.95
N ARG A 7 -16.32 42.18 19.97
CA ARG A 7 -15.84 42.42 18.61
C ARG A 7 -16.80 43.22 17.72
N GLY A 8 -17.93 43.68 18.23
CA GLY A 8 -18.90 44.53 17.51
C GLY A 8 -19.68 43.85 16.36
N THR A 9 -19.48 42.54 16.14
CA THR A 9 -20.23 41.80 15.12
C THR A 9 -21.57 41.35 15.64
N LYS A 10 -22.64 41.53 14.83
CA LYS A 10 -23.98 41.03 15.18
C LYS A 10 -23.97 39.52 15.30
N ALA A 11 -24.54 38.96 16.36
CA ALA A 11 -24.59 37.51 16.61
C ALA A 11 -25.13 36.74 15.40
N PHE A 12 -26.16 37.25 14.74
CA PHE A 12 -26.74 36.67 13.53
C PHE A 12 -25.70 36.50 12.40
N SER A 13 -24.92 37.55 12.13
CA SER A 13 -23.87 37.51 11.09
C SER A 13 -22.80 36.49 11.41
N TYR A 14 -22.39 36.42 12.66
CA TYR A 14 -21.41 35.42 13.12
C TYR A 14 -21.92 33.99 12.91
N PHE A 15 -23.15 33.70 13.38
CA PHE A 15 -23.71 32.36 13.26
C PHE A 15 -24.00 31.97 11.80
N ASN A 16 -24.37 32.91 10.93
CA ASN A 16 -24.51 32.66 9.49
C ASN A 16 -23.18 32.20 8.86
N VAL A 17 -22.07 32.86 9.21
CA VAL A 17 -20.76 32.48 8.71
C VAL A 17 -20.35 31.08 9.23
N VAL A 18 -20.58 30.81 10.51
CA VAL A 18 -20.31 29.50 11.12
C VAL A 18 -21.12 28.40 10.46
N ALA A 19 -22.44 28.62 10.29
CA ALA A 19 -23.35 27.67 9.64
C ALA A 19 -22.93 27.39 8.18
N LYS A 20 -22.65 28.47 7.43
CA LYS A 20 -22.16 28.35 6.04
C LYS A 20 -20.86 27.52 5.97
N ASN A 21 -19.89 27.82 6.80
CA ASN A 21 -18.62 27.11 6.83
C ASN A 21 -18.82 25.63 7.22
N TRP A 22 -19.68 25.37 8.22
CA TRP A 22 -20.02 23.99 8.60
C TRP A 22 -20.67 23.22 7.44
N LEU A 23 -21.64 23.80 6.73
CA LEU A 23 -22.29 23.19 5.57
C LEU A 23 -21.29 22.90 4.44
N ILE A 24 -20.35 23.83 4.18
CA ILE A 24 -19.28 23.61 3.20
C ILE A 24 -18.39 22.43 3.59
N ILE A 25 -18.03 22.35 4.88
CA ILE A 25 -17.20 21.23 5.39
C ILE A 25 -17.96 19.91 5.24
N GLN A 26 -19.24 19.86 5.63
CA GLN A 26 -20.07 18.65 5.50
C GLN A 26 -20.26 18.24 4.04
N SER A 27 -20.51 19.19 3.14
CA SER A 27 -20.62 18.92 1.71
C SER A 27 -19.33 18.33 1.14
N LYS A 28 -18.17 18.92 1.46
CA LYS A 28 -16.85 18.39 1.04
C LYS A 28 -16.61 17.00 1.61
N LYS A 29 -16.97 16.75 2.88
CA LYS A 29 -16.86 15.43 3.51
C LYS A 29 -17.74 14.40 2.81
N LYS A 30 -19.01 14.74 2.54
CA LYS A 30 -19.95 13.87 1.81
C LYS A 30 -19.44 13.55 0.39
N THR A 31 -18.97 14.56 -0.35
CA THR A 31 -18.40 14.36 -1.69
C THR A 31 -17.18 13.44 -1.66
N LYS A 32 -16.30 13.60 -0.63
CA LYS A 32 -15.14 12.73 -0.47
C LYS A 32 -15.52 11.29 -0.16
N ILE A 33 -16.56 11.09 0.64
CA ILE A 33 -17.09 9.74 0.96
C ILE A 33 -17.72 9.14 -0.30
N ASN A 34 -18.60 9.87 -1.00
CA ASN A 34 -19.27 9.38 -2.21
C ASN A 34 -18.29 9.03 -3.35
N LYS A 35 -17.13 9.72 -3.42
CA LYS A 35 -16.05 9.36 -4.38
C LYS A 35 -15.29 8.07 -4.01
N ARG A 36 -15.41 7.58 -2.79
CA ARG A 36 -14.71 6.39 -2.27
C ARG A 36 -15.62 5.19 -2.08
N GLN A 37 -16.91 5.42 -2.03
CA GLN A 37 -17.91 4.40 -1.78
C GLN A 37 -18.90 4.39 -2.94
N VAL A 38 -19.15 3.21 -3.46
CA VAL A 38 -20.12 2.97 -4.53
C VAL A 38 -21.23 2.12 -3.95
N SER A 39 -22.51 2.50 -4.23
CA SER A 39 -23.67 1.71 -3.83
C SER A 39 -23.76 0.49 -4.73
N LEU A 40 -23.74 -0.71 -4.17
CA LEU A 40 -23.93 -1.95 -4.91
C LEU A 40 -25.41 -2.26 -5.20
N GLU A 41 -26.33 -1.51 -4.60
CA GLU A 41 -27.78 -1.70 -4.78
C GLU A 41 -28.26 -1.13 -6.13
N GLU A 42 -27.56 -0.12 -6.66
CA GLU A 42 -27.88 0.53 -7.94
C GLU A 42 -26.85 0.23 -9.01
N ILE A 43 -26.70 -1.04 -9.37
CA ILE A 43 -25.67 -1.52 -10.33
C ILE A 43 -25.78 -0.77 -11.68
N LEU A 44 -27.00 -0.38 -12.10
CA LEU A 44 -27.24 0.35 -13.35
C LEU A 44 -26.73 1.81 -13.33
N SER A 45 -26.45 2.37 -12.16
CA SER A 45 -25.90 3.73 -12.00
C SER A 45 -24.39 3.77 -11.87
N LEU A 46 -23.72 2.61 -11.84
CA LEU A 46 -22.29 2.50 -11.70
C LEU A 46 -21.57 2.90 -12.99
N SER A 47 -20.37 3.51 -12.83
CA SER A 47 -19.47 3.70 -13.96
C SER A 47 -18.90 2.36 -14.43
N GLU A 48 -18.45 2.27 -15.70
CA GLU A 48 -17.81 1.05 -16.22
C GLU A 48 -16.59 0.63 -15.39
N ASP A 49 -15.82 1.59 -14.89
CA ASP A 49 -14.66 1.32 -14.02
C ASP A 49 -15.06 0.70 -12.68
N ASP A 50 -16.17 1.18 -12.10
CA ASP A 50 -16.71 0.63 -10.85
C ASP A 50 -17.26 -0.79 -11.06
N ILE A 51 -17.98 -1.03 -12.16
CA ILE A 51 -18.50 -2.35 -12.52
C ILE A 51 -17.34 -3.34 -12.71
N ASN A 52 -16.31 -2.97 -13.45
CA ASN A 52 -15.11 -3.79 -13.65
C ASN A 52 -14.41 -4.11 -12.32
N SER A 53 -14.32 -3.11 -11.43
CA SER A 53 -13.71 -3.30 -10.11
C SER A 53 -14.51 -4.29 -9.27
N VAL A 54 -15.86 -4.19 -9.24
CA VAL A 54 -16.73 -5.13 -8.52
C VAL A 54 -16.65 -6.53 -9.11
N GLN A 55 -16.64 -6.64 -10.44
CA GLN A 55 -16.52 -7.94 -11.12
C GLN A 55 -15.17 -8.61 -10.82
N THR A 56 -14.10 -7.84 -10.76
CA THR A 56 -12.76 -8.36 -10.40
C THR A 56 -12.73 -8.92 -8.98
N TYR A 57 -13.46 -8.33 -8.05
CA TYR A 57 -13.58 -8.85 -6.67
C TYR A 57 -14.41 -10.12 -6.56
N ASN A 58 -15.39 -10.32 -7.42
CA ASN A 58 -16.28 -11.48 -7.41
C ASN A 58 -15.73 -12.68 -8.19
N VAL A 59 -14.59 -12.54 -8.87
CA VAL A 59 -13.94 -13.64 -9.57
C VAL A 59 -13.19 -14.50 -8.55
N VAL A 60 -13.68 -15.69 -8.29
CA VAL A 60 -12.90 -16.73 -7.60
C VAL A 60 -11.79 -17.14 -8.60
N PRO A 61 -10.51 -16.91 -8.29
CA PRO A 61 -9.43 -17.29 -9.19
C PRO A 61 -9.48 -18.80 -9.46
N ALA A 62 -9.27 -19.18 -10.71
CA ALA A 62 -9.17 -20.59 -11.09
C ALA A 62 -8.10 -21.29 -10.23
N GLN A 63 -8.31 -22.56 -9.92
CA GLN A 63 -7.37 -23.32 -9.08
C GLN A 63 -5.94 -23.30 -9.66
N ASP A 64 -5.82 -23.34 -10.97
CA ASP A 64 -4.55 -23.27 -11.68
C ASP A 64 -3.82 -21.95 -11.37
N GLN A 65 -4.52 -20.81 -11.36
CA GLN A 65 -3.95 -19.52 -11.01
C GLN A 65 -3.47 -19.48 -9.55
N LYS A 66 -4.19 -20.15 -8.66
CA LYS A 66 -3.79 -20.26 -7.26
C LYS A 66 -2.49 -21.06 -7.11
N ILE A 67 -2.41 -22.20 -7.79
CA ILE A 67 -1.21 -23.06 -7.80
C ILE A 67 -0.03 -22.31 -8.38
N ILE A 68 -0.21 -21.62 -9.52
CA ILE A 68 0.84 -20.82 -10.16
C ILE A 68 1.34 -19.71 -9.20
N LYS A 69 0.41 -19.01 -8.51
CA LYS A 69 0.76 -17.98 -7.53
C LYS A 69 1.58 -18.57 -6.36
N GLU A 70 1.17 -19.73 -5.84
CA GLU A 70 1.86 -20.41 -4.75
C GLU A 70 3.27 -20.84 -5.18
N GLN A 71 3.43 -21.43 -6.36
CA GLN A 71 4.74 -21.79 -6.92
C GLN A 71 5.64 -20.57 -7.14
N ALA A 72 5.09 -19.48 -7.72
CA ALA A 72 5.84 -18.25 -7.91
C ALA A 72 6.32 -17.65 -6.59
N MET A 73 5.51 -17.74 -5.53
CA MET A 73 5.91 -17.29 -4.19
C MET A 73 7.01 -18.18 -3.59
N GLU A 74 6.93 -19.49 -3.75
CA GLU A 74 8.01 -20.40 -3.31
C GLU A 74 9.32 -20.11 -4.01
N ASP A 75 9.30 -19.93 -5.32
CA ASP A 75 10.50 -19.62 -6.11
C ASP A 75 11.08 -18.26 -5.77
N LEU A 76 10.22 -17.27 -5.46
CA LEU A 76 10.66 -15.99 -4.92
C LEU A 76 11.38 -16.15 -3.58
N PHE A 77 10.85 -16.96 -2.65
CA PHE A 77 11.51 -17.24 -1.37
C PHE A 77 12.86 -17.95 -1.56
N LYS A 78 12.93 -18.97 -2.43
CA LYS A 78 14.20 -19.65 -2.78
C LYS A 78 15.22 -18.66 -3.34
N MET A 79 14.78 -17.75 -4.23
CA MET A 79 15.66 -16.70 -4.77
C MET A 79 16.14 -15.75 -3.67
N MET A 80 15.27 -15.31 -2.75
CA MET A 80 15.66 -14.44 -1.64
C MET A 80 16.67 -15.13 -0.70
N GLU A 81 16.49 -16.40 -0.39
CA GLU A 81 17.48 -17.17 0.39
C GLU A 81 18.82 -17.30 -0.36
N LYS A 82 18.80 -17.51 -1.67
CA LYS A 82 20.01 -17.55 -2.49
C LYS A 82 20.72 -16.18 -2.55
N ILE A 83 19.97 -15.08 -2.58
CA ILE A 83 20.55 -13.74 -2.44
C ILE A 83 21.21 -13.61 -1.06
N LYS A 84 20.52 -14.04 0.00
CA LYS A 84 21.03 -13.97 1.38
C LYS A 84 22.39 -14.69 1.54
N THR A 85 22.58 -15.83 0.90
CA THR A 85 23.88 -16.55 0.94
C THR A 85 25.03 -15.81 0.24
N ARG A 86 24.71 -14.86 -0.66
CA ARG A 86 25.72 -14.04 -1.37
C ARG A 86 26.04 -12.72 -0.66
N LEU A 87 25.28 -12.37 0.38
CA LEU A 87 25.46 -11.14 1.13
C LEU A 87 26.43 -11.36 2.29
N ASN A 88 27.37 -10.42 2.47
CA ASN A 88 28.37 -10.49 3.54
C ASN A 88 28.19 -9.38 4.60
N GLY A 89 27.37 -8.35 4.30
CA GLY A 89 27.17 -7.20 5.18
C GLY A 89 26.02 -7.42 6.17
N GLU A 90 26.22 -7.13 7.45
CA GLU A 90 25.18 -7.24 8.48
C GLU A 90 23.91 -6.43 8.14
N ASN A 91 24.09 -5.21 7.61
CA ASN A 91 22.96 -4.36 7.20
C ASN A 91 22.18 -4.97 6.02
N GLU A 92 22.85 -5.64 5.11
CA GLU A 92 22.27 -6.31 3.95
C GLU A 92 21.49 -7.55 4.38
N ILE A 93 22.06 -8.33 5.31
CA ILE A 93 21.40 -9.51 5.89
C ILE A 93 20.18 -9.09 6.70
N ALA A 94 20.27 -8.04 7.50
CA ALA A 94 19.12 -7.49 8.22
C ALA A 94 18.02 -7.01 7.25
N CYS A 95 18.40 -6.36 6.16
CA CYS A 95 17.46 -5.88 5.15
C CYS A 95 16.76 -7.04 4.41
N ILE A 96 17.51 -8.07 3.95
CA ILE A 96 16.90 -9.22 3.26
C ILE A 96 15.99 -10.03 4.18
N ASN A 97 16.35 -10.21 5.45
CA ASN A 97 15.48 -10.86 6.44
C ASN A 97 14.20 -10.07 6.66
N ALA A 98 14.26 -8.74 6.73
CA ALA A 98 13.08 -7.89 6.82
C ALA A 98 12.18 -8.02 5.57
N ILE A 99 12.77 -8.12 4.38
CA ILE A 99 12.04 -8.36 3.13
C ILE A 99 11.33 -9.71 3.17
N ILE A 100 12.03 -10.78 3.54
CA ILE A 100 11.46 -12.14 3.65
C ILE A 100 10.29 -12.14 4.64
N THR A 101 10.45 -11.53 5.81
CA THR A 101 9.39 -11.41 6.83
C THR A 101 8.19 -10.63 6.31
N LEU A 102 8.42 -9.56 5.55
CA LEU A 102 7.35 -8.76 4.98
C LEU A 102 6.56 -9.53 3.92
N PHE A 103 7.25 -10.27 3.05
CA PHE A 103 6.60 -11.10 2.04
C PHE A 103 5.86 -12.29 2.63
N SER A 104 6.34 -12.90 3.72
CA SER A 104 5.65 -13.98 4.41
C SER A 104 4.32 -13.54 5.04
N LYS A 105 4.15 -12.24 5.29
CA LYS A 105 2.94 -11.64 5.87
C LYS A 105 2.20 -10.70 4.92
N ILE A 106 2.43 -10.85 3.61
CA ILE A 106 1.90 -9.93 2.61
C ILE A 106 0.36 -9.85 2.61
N ASP A 107 -0.30 -10.96 2.89
CA ASP A 107 -1.78 -11.04 2.93
C ASP A 107 -2.37 -10.38 4.19
N GLU A 108 -1.57 -10.18 5.25
CA GLU A 108 -1.98 -9.52 6.50
C GLU A 108 -1.71 -8.00 6.47
N LEU A 109 -0.92 -7.53 5.50
CA LEU A 109 -0.42 -6.16 5.47
C LEU A 109 -1.10 -5.34 4.36
N ASP A 110 -1.61 -4.16 4.74
CA ASP A 110 -2.07 -3.15 3.78
C ASP A 110 -0.87 -2.47 3.09
N LEU A 111 -0.27 -3.15 2.11
CA LEU A 111 0.85 -2.63 1.33
C LEU A 111 0.38 -1.70 0.21
N LEU A 112 -0.39 -0.66 0.56
CA LEU A 112 -1.05 0.23 -0.39
C LEU A 112 -0.10 1.11 -1.20
N ASN A 113 1.13 1.32 -0.73
CA ASN A 113 2.07 2.17 -1.45
C ASN A 113 3.53 1.91 -1.07
N LYS A 114 4.43 2.32 -1.95
CA LYS A 114 5.88 2.17 -1.78
C LYS A 114 6.43 2.80 -0.49
N ARG A 115 5.82 3.90 -0.01
CA ARG A 115 6.27 4.57 1.23
C ARG A 115 5.97 3.71 2.45
N ALA A 116 4.80 3.05 2.50
CA ALA A 116 4.46 2.14 3.59
C ALA A 116 5.43 0.96 3.66
N ILE A 117 5.77 0.35 2.51
CA ILE A 117 6.75 -0.72 2.43
C ILE A 117 8.10 -0.29 3.01
N PHE A 118 8.59 0.91 2.67
CA PHE A 118 9.86 1.43 3.23
C PHE A 118 9.81 1.66 4.73
N VAL A 119 8.67 2.08 5.28
CA VAL A 119 8.48 2.23 6.73
C VAL A 119 8.56 0.87 7.41
N TYR A 120 7.82 -0.13 6.92
CA TYR A 120 7.88 -1.50 7.46
C TYR A 120 9.29 -2.10 7.40
N LEU A 121 9.98 -1.97 6.28
CA LEU A 121 11.35 -2.47 6.13
C LEU A 121 12.32 -1.78 7.09
N ARG A 122 12.18 -0.49 7.31
CA ARG A 122 12.99 0.25 8.28
C ARG A 122 12.77 -0.24 9.70
N ASP A 123 11.50 -0.42 10.08
CA ASP A 123 11.12 -0.81 11.43
C ASP A 123 11.52 -2.27 11.71
N LEU A 124 11.37 -3.18 10.73
CA LEU A 124 11.79 -4.58 10.86
C LEU A 124 13.31 -4.76 10.84
N SER A 125 14.03 -3.99 10.02
CA SER A 125 15.49 -4.11 9.91
C SER A 125 16.25 -3.29 10.94
N ASN A 126 15.61 -2.36 11.66
CA ASN A 126 16.22 -1.37 12.55
C ASN A 126 17.32 -0.54 11.87
N LEU A 127 17.26 -0.38 10.55
CA LEU A 127 18.24 0.37 9.77
C LEU A 127 17.77 1.82 9.57
N ASN A 128 18.74 2.75 9.59
CA ASN A 128 18.42 4.11 9.22
C ASN A 128 18.17 4.21 7.68
N PRO A 129 17.43 5.23 7.20
CA PRO A 129 17.03 5.32 5.79
C PRO A 129 18.18 5.28 4.79
N LYS A 130 19.36 5.83 5.14
CA LYS A 130 20.55 5.81 4.28
C LYS A 130 21.11 4.41 4.15
N LYS A 131 21.30 3.68 5.28
CA LYS A 131 21.79 2.30 5.30
C LYS A 131 20.82 1.36 4.58
N LEU A 132 19.50 1.54 4.82
CA LEU A 132 18.46 0.76 4.16
C LEU A 132 18.52 0.95 2.62
N SER A 133 18.67 2.18 2.14
CA SER A 133 18.75 2.47 0.70
C SER A 133 19.97 1.82 0.05
N VAL A 134 21.12 1.82 0.71
CA VAL A 134 22.33 1.14 0.23
C VAL A 134 22.13 -0.36 0.19
N ALA A 135 21.65 -0.97 1.28
CA ALA A 135 21.38 -2.41 1.36
C ALA A 135 20.39 -2.86 0.28
N MET A 136 19.30 -2.12 0.09
CA MET A 136 18.32 -2.37 -0.98
C MET A 136 18.93 -2.30 -2.39
N SER A 137 19.88 -1.39 -2.61
CA SER A 137 20.56 -1.26 -3.91
C SER A 137 21.41 -2.49 -4.22
N ILE A 138 22.14 -3.02 -3.22
CA ILE A 138 22.96 -4.23 -3.34
C ILE A 138 22.08 -5.46 -3.57
N ILE A 139 21.02 -5.64 -2.77
CA ILE A 139 20.06 -6.73 -2.95
C ILE A 139 19.44 -6.69 -4.36
N ARG A 140 19.07 -5.51 -4.86
CA ARG A 140 18.53 -5.34 -6.21
C ARG A 140 19.54 -5.74 -7.30
N LYS A 141 20.83 -5.49 -7.09
CA LYS A 141 21.87 -5.95 -8.03
C LYS A 141 21.90 -7.47 -8.12
N HIS A 142 21.97 -8.16 -6.98
CA HIS A 142 21.95 -9.63 -6.94
C HIS A 142 20.65 -10.22 -7.50
N TYR A 143 19.50 -9.59 -7.23
CA TYR A 143 18.23 -9.98 -7.82
C TYR A 143 18.27 -9.92 -9.35
N LYS A 144 18.77 -8.80 -9.92
CA LYS A 144 18.90 -8.65 -11.38
C LYS A 144 19.87 -9.67 -12.01
N GLU A 145 20.92 -10.03 -11.32
CA GLU A 145 21.88 -11.04 -11.78
C GLU A 145 21.22 -12.43 -11.82
N LEU A 146 20.50 -12.80 -10.77
CA LEU A 146 19.79 -14.09 -10.69
C LEU A 146 18.60 -14.15 -11.66
N SER A 147 17.86 -13.09 -11.82
CA SER A 147 16.77 -13.02 -12.78
C SER A 147 17.22 -13.16 -14.24
N LYS A 148 18.44 -12.68 -14.55
CA LYS A 148 19.03 -12.83 -15.91
C LYS A 148 19.61 -14.21 -16.16
N SER A 149 19.95 -14.98 -15.14
CA SER A 149 20.52 -16.31 -15.29
C SER A 149 19.51 -17.35 -15.76
N GLY A 150 18.22 -17.03 -15.82
CA GLY A 150 17.14 -17.97 -16.20
C GLY A 150 16.92 -19.11 -15.21
N GLU A 151 17.51 -19.04 -14.02
CA GLU A 151 17.43 -20.08 -13.00
C GLU A 151 16.09 -20.06 -12.26
N PHE A 152 15.38 -18.93 -12.32
CA PHE A 152 14.06 -18.72 -11.72
C PHE A 152 13.13 -18.08 -12.74
N ASP A 153 12.11 -18.82 -13.18
CA ASP A 153 11.03 -18.33 -14.02
C ASP A 153 10.00 -17.60 -13.14
N ILE A 154 10.33 -16.38 -12.73
CA ILE A 154 9.37 -15.53 -12.01
C ILE A 154 8.60 -14.72 -13.04
N PHE A 155 7.44 -15.24 -13.40
CA PHE A 155 6.45 -14.51 -14.21
C PHE A 155 5.74 -13.47 -13.32
N PHE A 156 6.09 -12.19 -13.47
CA PHE A 156 5.30 -11.05 -13.01
C PHE A 156 4.88 -10.21 -14.21
#